data_e5d8686687b1ac7270966e716d159e70
#
_entry.id   e5d8686687b1ac7270966e716d159e70
#
_cell.length_a   1.000
_cell.length_b   1.000
_cell.length_c   1.000
_cell.angle_alpha   90.00
_cell.angle_beta   90.00
_cell.angle_gamma   90.00
#
_symmetry.space_group_name_H-M   'P 1'
#
loop_
_entity.id
_entity.type
_entity.pdbx_description
1 polymer ?
#
loop_
_entity_poly.entity_id
_entity_poly.type
_entity_poly.pdbx_seq_one_letter_code
_entity_poly.pdbx_strand_id
1 'polypeptide(L)'
;MGTAGATAGMALTGLNGKTALADVDPNTGLMRDGIPIQKPTIIVENKAELPPKRGLRAVVVGGGWGGLTIAKHLKLRVPEMEVVVIERRSMFMSCPISNLWLAGLVDFDFITHSFVDAAQNNNYLFFQATVLDVDREKRIVYTERGYMEYDYLVLSPGIDYDYGAIGVHDHEQRHTLMKRYPAAFKPGSEHITLKKKIETFEKGLFLLTVPSGNYRCLPAPYERTCMIASVFKRKKIPAKVLLLDHTHDIKIKGVGFHAAFDELYKDYIEYIPSVSLINVDLDRKSVSDEFDEYQFDDAAIYPRIRAARLIEHLGLVQDSSPQKEARIDMHRNHIHDDRRVYVIGDSRSTGYSKSGSTAQAEARYVARVIAGRIKGVEIPWESPDTTCYSMVAAEPMEAIYFGSKYLHPQSAGTAMDNERFRDYWIDSGVAFAWRDRNMNRSEELGQEMIGWALTHYAEMFESAEMFQ
;
A
#
# COMPACT_ATOMS: atom_id res chain seq x y z
N MET A 1 40.39 -26.05 23.23
CA MET A 1 39.77 -26.90 22.20
C MET A 1 38.32 -26.42 22.11
N GLY A 2 38.02 -25.54 21.20
CA GLY A 2 36.70 -25.01 20.98
C GLY A 2 36.09 -25.58 19.71
N THR A 3 35.01 -26.24 19.82
CA THR A 3 34.22 -26.76 18.69
C THR A 3 33.36 -25.68 18.09
N ALA A 4 33.68 -25.29 16.88
CA ALA A 4 32.82 -24.44 16.08
C ALA A 4 31.61 -25.25 15.57
N GLY A 5 30.40 -24.91 16.02
CA GLY A 5 29.17 -25.46 15.48
C GLY A 5 28.84 -24.77 14.15
N ALA A 6 28.98 -25.50 13.05
CA ALA A 6 28.47 -25.07 11.74
C ALA A 6 26.97 -25.37 11.69
N THR A 7 26.14 -24.34 11.67
CA THR A 7 24.73 -24.46 11.32
C THR A 7 24.60 -24.59 9.81
N ALA A 8 24.14 -25.76 9.37
CA ALA A 8 23.87 -26.06 7.98
C ALA A 8 22.63 -25.28 7.50
N GLY A 9 22.82 -24.35 6.56
CA GLY A 9 21.74 -23.73 5.84
C GLY A 9 21.06 -24.75 4.91
N MET A 10 19.75 -24.86 4.97
CA MET A 10 18.97 -25.66 4.03
C MET A 10 18.98 -24.98 2.66
N ALA A 11 19.62 -25.62 1.69
CA ALA A 11 19.51 -25.26 0.29
C ALA A 11 18.22 -25.84 -0.29
N LEU A 12 17.31 -24.99 -0.73
CA LEU A 12 16.17 -25.39 -1.56
C LEU A 12 16.64 -25.51 -3.01
N THR A 13 16.87 -26.74 -3.46
CA THR A 13 17.11 -27.04 -4.87
C THR A 13 15.76 -27.16 -5.58
N GLY A 14 15.36 -26.11 -6.26
CA GLY A 14 14.23 -26.13 -7.19
C GLY A 14 14.75 -26.07 -8.62
N LEU A 15 14.14 -26.84 -9.47
CA LEU A 15 14.33 -27.06 -10.90
C LEU A 15 15.17 -25.97 -11.64
N ASN A 16 16.38 -26.38 -12.05
CA ASN A 16 17.25 -25.71 -13.03
C ASN A 16 17.73 -24.28 -12.74
N GLY A 17 18.07 -23.97 -11.51
CA GLY A 17 18.78 -22.73 -11.16
C GLY A 17 19.21 -22.79 -9.70
N LYS A 18 20.48 -22.61 -9.40
CA LYS A 18 20.96 -22.52 -8.02
C LYS A 18 20.59 -21.16 -7.45
N THR A 19 19.58 -21.10 -6.61
CA THR A 19 19.24 -19.91 -5.81
C THR A 19 19.72 -20.15 -4.38
N ALA A 20 20.70 -19.40 -3.91
CA ALA A 20 21.08 -19.38 -2.51
C ALA A 20 20.29 -18.25 -1.82
N LEU A 21 19.33 -18.60 -0.97
CA LEU A 21 18.71 -17.68 -0.05
C LEU A 21 19.49 -17.71 1.26
N ALA A 22 20.17 -16.63 1.61
CA ALA A 22 20.76 -16.49 2.93
C ALA A 22 19.75 -15.90 3.90
N ASP A 23 19.91 -16.23 5.19
CA ASP A 23 19.11 -15.73 6.31
C ASP A 23 19.13 -14.19 6.37
N VAL A 24 18.12 -13.57 5.80
CA VAL A 24 17.87 -12.14 6.03
C VAL A 24 16.98 -12.04 7.25
N ASP A 25 17.43 -11.35 8.29
CA ASP A 25 16.58 -11.06 9.45
C ASP A 25 15.36 -10.25 8.98
N PRO A 26 14.15 -10.80 9.12
CA PRO A 26 12.96 -10.16 8.63
C PRO A 26 12.57 -8.90 9.43
N ASN A 27 13.22 -8.62 10.57
CA ASN A 27 12.92 -7.48 11.43
C ASN A 27 13.84 -6.29 11.17
N THR A 28 15.13 -6.54 10.98
CA THR A 28 16.18 -5.50 10.94
C THR A 28 16.79 -5.30 9.54
N GLY A 29 16.27 -6.00 8.53
CA GLY A 29 16.82 -5.94 7.18
C GLY A 29 18.19 -6.62 7.10
N LEU A 30 19.25 -5.86 7.00
CA LEU A 30 20.63 -6.36 6.88
C LEU A 30 21.37 -6.51 8.23
N MET A 31 20.67 -6.36 9.37
CA MET A 31 21.27 -6.43 10.69
C MET A 31 20.59 -7.51 11.53
N ARG A 32 21.37 -8.33 12.20
CA ARG A 32 20.92 -9.28 13.21
C ARG A 32 21.71 -9.03 14.48
N ASP A 33 21.04 -8.72 15.59
CA ASP A 33 21.65 -8.46 16.90
C ASP A 33 22.76 -7.38 16.83
N GLY A 34 22.59 -6.36 15.97
CA GLY A 34 23.59 -5.32 15.75
C GLY A 34 24.78 -5.73 14.89
N ILE A 35 24.80 -6.96 14.36
CA ILE A 35 25.84 -7.46 13.46
C ILE A 35 25.37 -7.30 12.02
N PRO A 36 26.15 -6.63 11.14
CA PRO A 36 25.83 -6.55 9.73
C PRO A 36 25.72 -7.94 9.10
N ILE A 37 24.56 -8.27 8.55
CA ILE A 37 24.40 -9.46 7.73
C ILE A 37 24.88 -9.09 6.33
N GLN A 38 25.84 -9.83 5.80
CA GLN A 38 26.26 -9.65 4.41
C GLN A 38 25.04 -9.84 3.49
N LYS A 39 24.86 -8.90 2.56
CA LYS A 39 23.84 -9.05 1.52
C LYS A 39 24.06 -10.40 0.82
N PRO A 40 23.05 -11.28 0.77
CA PRO A 40 23.21 -12.58 0.13
C PRO A 40 23.62 -12.38 -1.33
N THR A 41 24.58 -13.16 -1.78
CA THR A 41 24.91 -13.20 -3.20
C THR A 41 23.79 -13.95 -3.92
N ILE A 42 22.97 -13.21 -4.64
CA ILE A 42 21.92 -13.81 -5.47
C ILE A 42 22.55 -14.23 -6.78
N ILE A 43 22.59 -15.55 -7.02
CA ILE A 43 23.09 -16.14 -8.26
C ILE A 43 21.87 -16.53 -9.10
N VAL A 44 21.58 -15.74 -10.12
CA VAL A 44 20.59 -16.06 -11.15
C VAL A 44 21.32 -16.09 -12.49
N GLU A 45 21.55 -17.28 -13.01
CA GLU A 45 22.38 -17.50 -14.21
C GLU A 45 21.57 -17.38 -15.51
N ASN A 46 20.28 -17.69 -15.47
CA ASN A 46 19.43 -17.72 -16.64
C ASN A 46 18.73 -16.38 -16.89
N LYS A 47 18.61 -16.00 -18.17
CA LYS A 47 17.71 -14.91 -18.56
C LYS A 47 16.27 -15.32 -18.34
N ALA A 48 15.43 -14.34 -17.99
CA ALA A 48 13.99 -14.53 -17.95
C ALA A 48 13.46 -14.92 -19.35
N GLU A 49 12.47 -15.81 -19.37
CA GLU A 49 11.80 -16.21 -20.61
C GLU A 49 10.88 -15.08 -21.09
N LEU A 50 11.48 -14.11 -21.75
CA LEU A 50 10.84 -12.95 -22.34
C LEU A 50 11.25 -12.84 -23.82
N PRO A 51 10.44 -12.18 -24.66
CA PRO A 51 10.88 -11.81 -26.01
C PRO A 51 12.21 -11.09 -25.98
N PRO A 52 13.06 -11.24 -27.01
CA PRO A 52 14.31 -10.50 -27.10
C PRO A 52 14.07 -8.99 -27.01
N LYS A 53 14.84 -8.31 -26.16
CA LYS A 53 14.75 -6.86 -25.98
C LYS A 53 14.93 -6.15 -27.32
N ARG A 54 13.93 -5.32 -27.67
CA ARG A 54 13.96 -4.47 -28.87
C ARG A 54 13.82 -3.01 -28.44
N GLY A 55 14.89 -2.23 -28.60
CA GLY A 55 14.89 -0.82 -28.19
C GLY A 55 14.93 -0.64 -26.67
N LEU A 56 14.23 0.39 -26.17
CA LEU A 56 14.17 0.71 -24.73
C LEU A 56 13.22 -0.25 -24.00
N ARG A 57 13.64 -0.71 -22.83
CA ARG A 57 12.81 -1.50 -21.93
C ARG A 57 12.62 -0.78 -20.60
N ALA A 58 11.37 -0.60 -20.18
CA ALA A 58 11.01 -0.22 -18.82
C ALA A 58 10.57 -1.47 -18.05
N VAL A 59 11.15 -1.69 -16.87
CA VAL A 59 10.70 -2.72 -15.93
C VAL A 59 9.96 -2.05 -14.79
N VAL A 60 8.73 -2.50 -14.52
CA VAL A 60 7.87 -2.02 -13.46
C VAL A 60 7.72 -3.12 -12.41
N VAL A 61 8.19 -2.87 -11.19
CA VAL A 61 8.13 -3.83 -10.07
C VAL A 61 6.92 -3.53 -9.21
N GLY A 62 5.95 -4.45 -9.22
CA GLY A 62 4.69 -4.36 -8.49
C GLY A 62 3.50 -4.03 -9.39
N GLY A 63 2.51 -4.91 -9.41
CA GLY A 63 1.27 -4.80 -10.18
C GLY A 63 0.11 -4.14 -9.40
N GLY A 64 0.42 -3.18 -8.51
CA GLY A 64 -0.60 -2.39 -7.81
C GLY A 64 -1.14 -1.24 -8.66
N TRP A 65 -1.94 -0.37 -8.05
CA TRP A 65 -2.55 0.81 -8.68
C TRP A 65 -1.53 1.67 -9.44
N GLY A 66 -0.38 1.98 -8.82
CA GLY A 66 0.66 2.76 -9.48
C GLY A 66 1.36 2.00 -10.61
N GLY A 67 1.68 0.71 -10.38
CA GLY A 67 2.43 -0.07 -11.36
C GLY A 67 1.67 -0.36 -12.65
N LEU A 68 0.38 -0.71 -12.56
CA LEU A 68 -0.46 -0.92 -13.74
C LEU A 68 -0.70 0.39 -14.49
N THR A 69 -0.98 1.47 -13.77
CA THR A 69 -1.18 2.78 -14.39
C THR A 69 0.08 3.26 -15.12
N ILE A 70 1.27 3.17 -14.50
CA ILE A 70 2.48 3.64 -15.19
C ILE A 70 2.81 2.76 -16.40
N ALA A 71 2.59 1.45 -16.34
CA ALA A 71 2.83 0.56 -17.46
C ALA A 71 2.00 0.97 -18.68
N LYS A 72 0.68 1.16 -18.51
CA LYS A 72 -0.22 1.68 -19.55
C LYS A 72 0.25 3.04 -20.09
N HIS A 73 0.50 4.00 -19.18
CA HIS A 73 0.86 5.36 -19.59
C HIS A 73 2.23 5.46 -20.26
N LEU A 74 3.18 4.57 -19.97
CA LEU A 74 4.43 4.45 -20.73
C LEU A 74 4.17 3.97 -22.15
N LYS A 75 3.34 2.94 -22.34
CA LYS A 75 2.95 2.43 -23.66
C LYS A 75 2.24 3.50 -24.50
N LEU A 76 1.35 4.29 -23.88
CA LEU A 76 0.65 5.38 -24.56
C LEU A 76 1.59 6.52 -25.04
N ARG A 77 2.65 6.80 -24.26
CA ARG A 77 3.57 7.94 -24.54
C ARG A 77 4.79 7.57 -25.34
N VAL A 78 5.21 6.32 -25.26
CA VAL A 78 6.38 5.73 -25.94
C VAL A 78 5.96 4.35 -26.46
N PRO A 79 5.12 4.28 -27.52
CA PRO A 79 4.53 3.01 -28.00
C PRO A 79 5.57 1.94 -28.36
N GLU A 80 6.75 2.35 -28.82
CA GLU A 80 7.88 1.49 -29.20
C GLU A 80 8.64 0.93 -27.98
N MET A 81 8.44 1.49 -26.78
CA MET A 81 9.08 0.99 -25.56
C MET A 81 8.48 -0.36 -25.18
N GLU A 82 9.34 -1.33 -24.90
CA GLU A 82 8.92 -2.55 -24.24
C GLU A 82 8.71 -2.27 -22.73
N VAL A 83 7.53 -2.57 -22.22
CA VAL A 83 7.21 -2.43 -20.81
C VAL A 83 6.94 -3.80 -20.22
N VAL A 84 7.62 -4.15 -19.11
CA VAL A 84 7.45 -5.43 -18.39
C VAL A 84 6.98 -5.12 -16.98
N VAL A 85 5.81 -5.61 -16.61
CA VAL A 85 5.29 -5.55 -15.23
C VAL A 85 5.63 -6.85 -14.53
N ILE A 86 6.40 -6.77 -13.44
CA ILE A 86 6.73 -7.92 -12.58
C ILE A 86 5.83 -7.87 -11.35
N GLU A 87 5.01 -8.90 -11.16
CA GLU A 87 4.18 -9.06 -9.96
C GLU A 87 4.16 -10.54 -9.56
N ARG A 88 4.26 -10.82 -8.28
CA ARG A 88 4.30 -12.19 -7.74
C ARG A 88 2.94 -12.87 -7.69
N ARG A 89 1.85 -12.08 -7.61
CA ARG A 89 0.48 -12.60 -7.59
C ARG A 89 -0.01 -12.86 -9.00
N SER A 90 -0.91 -13.82 -9.13
CA SER A 90 -1.54 -14.17 -10.41
C SER A 90 -2.72 -13.27 -10.77
N MET A 91 -3.36 -12.64 -9.75
CA MET A 91 -4.52 -11.78 -9.91
C MET A 91 -4.34 -10.48 -9.13
N PHE A 92 -4.81 -9.39 -9.69
CA PHE A 92 -4.99 -8.13 -8.97
C PHE A 92 -6.16 -8.25 -7.99
N MET A 93 -5.99 -7.67 -6.80
CA MET A 93 -7.06 -7.42 -5.85
C MET A 93 -6.89 -6.00 -5.32
N SER A 94 -7.96 -5.24 -5.32
CA SER A 94 -7.95 -3.85 -4.86
C SER A 94 -8.08 -3.77 -3.33
N CYS A 95 -7.22 -2.96 -2.68
CA CYS A 95 -7.44 -2.51 -1.29
C CYS A 95 -8.48 -1.39 -1.23
N PRO A 96 -8.42 -0.33 -2.08
CA PRO A 96 -9.57 0.56 -2.25
C PRO A 96 -10.84 -0.26 -2.55
N ILE A 97 -11.98 0.14 -1.97
CA ILE A 97 -13.28 -0.56 -2.06
C ILE A 97 -13.35 -1.90 -1.31
N SER A 98 -12.24 -2.48 -0.87
CA SER A 98 -12.28 -3.78 -0.17
C SER A 98 -13.14 -3.76 1.11
N ASN A 99 -13.33 -2.62 1.76
CA ASN A 99 -14.21 -2.51 2.92
C ASN A 99 -15.70 -2.76 2.55
N LEU A 100 -16.12 -2.37 1.34
CA LEU A 100 -17.47 -2.65 0.83
C LEU A 100 -17.64 -4.16 0.59
N TRP A 101 -16.63 -4.80 -0.01
CA TRP A 101 -16.65 -6.25 -0.16
C TRP A 101 -16.67 -6.98 1.18
N LEU A 102 -15.88 -6.54 2.16
CA LEU A 102 -15.90 -7.09 3.52
C LEU A 102 -17.30 -7.01 4.13
N ALA A 103 -18.03 -5.93 3.91
CA ALA A 103 -19.39 -5.73 4.37
C ALA A 103 -20.47 -6.42 3.50
N GLY A 104 -20.11 -7.01 2.36
CA GLY A 104 -21.04 -7.66 1.45
C GLY A 104 -21.87 -6.70 0.60
N LEU A 105 -21.35 -5.49 0.32
CA LEU A 105 -22.00 -4.47 -0.50
C LEU A 105 -21.60 -4.57 -1.98
N VAL A 106 -20.48 -5.20 -2.27
CA VAL A 106 -20.01 -5.52 -3.63
C VAL A 106 -19.48 -6.95 -3.65
N ASP A 107 -19.50 -7.57 -4.84
CA ASP A 107 -18.99 -8.92 -5.04
C ASP A 107 -17.45 -8.93 -5.13
N PHE A 108 -16.87 -10.13 -5.03
CA PHE A 108 -15.42 -10.32 -5.10
C PHE A 108 -14.84 -9.90 -6.46
N ASP A 109 -15.58 -10.17 -7.53
CA ASP A 109 -15.17 -9.81 -8.90
C ASP A 109 -15.10 -8.30 -9.12
N PHE A 110 -15.82 -7.51 -8.32
CA PHE A 110 -15.73 -6.04 -8.37
C PHE A 110 -14.35 -5.51 -7.96
N ILE A 111 -13.64 -6.24 -7.08
CA ILE A 111 -12.33 -5.83 -6.57
C ILE A 111 -11.16 -6.65 -7.11
N THR A 112 -11.42 -7.63 -7.98
CA THR A 112 -10.39 -8.51 -8.55
C THR A 112 -10.36 -8.44 -10.07
N HIS A 113 -9.16 -8.41 -10.65
CA HIS A 113 -8.97 -8.30 -12.09
C HIS A 113 -7.76 -9.12 -12.54
N SER A 114 -7.74 -9.49 -13.82
CA SER A 114 -6.67 -10.26 -14.44
C SER A 114 -5.50 -9.36 -14.84
N PHE A 115 -4.28 -9.70 -14.40
CA PHE A 115 -3.06 -9.07 -14.89
C PHE A 115 -2.79 -9.36 -16.36
N VAL A 116 -3.20 -10.55 -16.84
CA VAL A 116 -3.02 -10.95 -18.23
C VAL A 116 -3.86 -10.08 -19.14
N ASP A 117 -5.16 -9.87 -18.78
CA ASP A 117 -6.05 -9.03 -19.56
C ASP A 117 -5.58 -7.58 -19.59
N ALA A 118 -5.14 -7.06 -18.44
CA ALA A 118 -4.55 -5.72 -18.37
C ALA A 118 -3.33 -5.57 -19.30
N ALA A 119 -2.46 -6.59 -19.35
CA ALA A 119 -1.28 -6.59 -20.20
C ALA A 119 -1.64 -6.66 -21.68
N GLN A 120 -2.59 -7.51 -22.05
CA GLN A 120 -3.10 -7.65 -23.43
C GLN A 120 -3.78 -6.36 -23.91
N ASN A 121 -4.70 -5.82 -23.11
CA ASN A 121 -5.45 -4.62 -23.45
C ASN A 121 -4.57 -3.35 -23.59
N ASN A 122 -3.42 -3.32 -22.88
CA ASN A 122 -2.55 -2.16 -22.85
C ASN A 122 -1.17 -2.41 -23.49
N ASN A 123 -1.00 -3.56 -24.19
CA ASN A 123 0.18 -3.88 -24.99
C ASN A 123 1.52 -3.80 -24.22
N TYR A 124 1.53 -4.32 -22.98
CA TYR A 124 2.75 -4.55 -22.20
C TYR A 124 2.89 -6.03 -21.81
N LEU A 125 4.04 -6.42 -21.27
CA LEU A 125 4.30 -7.79 -20.84
C LEU A 125 4.03 -7.93 -19.34
N PHE A 126 3.28 -8.95 -18.96
CA PHE A 126 3.13 -9.38 -17.57
C PHE A 126 4.08 -10.54 -17.28
N PHE A 127 4.93 -10.40 -16.28
CA PHE A 127 5.88 -11.43 -15.85
C PHE A 127 5.60 -11.78 -14.38
N GLN A 128 4.96 -12.92 -14.16
CA GLN A 128 4.66 -13.37 -12.80
C GLN A 128 5.91 -13.87 -12.13
N ALA A 129 6.50 -13.04 -11.27
CA ALA A 129 7.72 -13.38 -10.54
C ALA A 129 7.89 -12.48 -9.29
N THR A 130 8.75 -12.94 -8.38
CA THR A 130 9.23 -12.16 -7.24
C THR A 130 10.58 -11.54 -7.58
N VAL A 131 10.71 -10.23 -7.43
CA VAL A 131 12.02 -9.57 -7.56
C VAL A 131 12.84 -9.87 -6.32
N LEU A 132 14.04 -10.40 -6.56
CA LEU A 132 15.01 -10.77 -5.53
C LEU A 132 16.04 -9.66 -5.29
N ASP A 133 16.56 -9.06 -6.37
CA ASP A 133 17.55 -7.99 -6.32
C ASP A 133 17.57 -7.14 -7.58
N VAL A 134 18.30 -6.03 -7.55
CA VAL A 134 18.55 -5.14 -8.68
C VAL A 134 20.02 -4.74 -8.69
N ASP A 135 20.71 -5.02 -9.79
CA ASP A 135 22.03 -4.47 -10.09
C ASP A 135 21.85 -3.19 -10.92
N ARG A 136 22.01 -2.04 -10.26
CA ARG A 136 21.81 -0.73 -10.90
C ARG A 136 22.96 -0.36 -11.87
N GLU A 137 24.16 -0.88 -11.63
CA GLU A 137 25.31 -0.63 -12.50
C GLU A 137 25.15 -1.36 -13.82
N LYS A 138 24.80 -2.65 -13.76
CA LYS A 138 24.56 -3.49 -14.94
C LYS A 138 23.17 -3.31 -15.56
N ARG A 139 22.25 -2.59 -14.89
CA ARG A 139 20.85 -2.43 -15.32
C ARG A 139 20.11 -3.77 -15.42
N ILE A 140 20.21 -4.59 -14.38
CA ILE A 140 19.61 -5.93 -14.32
C ILE A 140 18.67 -6.03 -13.13
N VAL A 141 17.47 -6.58 -13.36
CA VAL A 141 16.55 -7.05 -12.32
C VAL A 141 16.63 -8.56 -12.22
N TYR A 142 16.85 -9.08 -11.02
CA TYR A 142 16.90 -10.50 -10.72
C TYR A 142 15.58 -10.97 -10.11
N THR A 143 15.05 -12.07 -10.63
CA THR A 143 13.85 -12.73 -10.10
C THR A 143 14.13 -14.22 -9.89
N GLU A 144 13.28 -14.94 -9.18
CA GLU A 144 13.37 -16.40 -9.06
C GLU A 144 13.16 -17.15 -10.38
N ARG A 145 12.66 -16.44 -11.41
CA ARG A 145 12.42 -17.00 -12.75
C ARG A 145 13.38 -16.51 -13.81
N GLY A 146 14.50 -15.93 -13.41
CA GLY A 146 15.52 -15.43 -14.32
C GLY A 146 15.75 -13.92 -14.19
N TYR A 147 16.79 -13.42 -14.86
CA TYR A 147 17.12 -12.02 -14.86
C TYR A 147 16.71 -11.32 -16.17
N MET A 148 16.48 -10.02 -16.08
CA MET A 148 16.20 -9.19 -17.26
C MET A 148 16.89 -7.85 -17.18
N GLU A 149 17.28 -7.34 -18.35
CA GLU A 149 17.90 -6.02 -18.50
C GLU A 149 16.82 -4.93 -18.59
N TYR A 150 17.13 -3.72 -18.09
CA TYR A 150 16.26 -2.55 -18.20
C TYR A 150 17.02 -1.29 -18.62
N ASP A 151 16.32 -0.34 -19.21
CA ASP A 151 16.80 1.03 -19.43
C ASP A 151 16.18 2.00 -18.40
N TYR A 152 14.93 1.72 -18.02
CA TYR A 152 14.21 2.42 -16.95
C TYR A 152 13.61 1.41 -15.97
N LEU A 153 13.72 1.70 -14.67
CA LEU A 153 13.14 0.89 -13.60
C LEU A 153 12.15 1.72 -12.80
N VAL A 154 10.98 1.19 -12.60
CA VAL A 154 9.96 1.78 -11.71
C VAL A 154 9.67 0.83 -10.57
N LEU A 155 9.97 1.23 -9.35
CA LEU A 155 9.66 0.48 -8.13
C LEU A 155 8.33 0.97 -7.55
N SER A 156 7.33 0.11 -7.57
CA SER A 156 5.99 0.32 -7.00
C SER A 156 5.57 -0.87 -6.10
N PRO A 157 6.46 -1.33 -5.19
CA PRO A 157 6.23 -2.57 -4.46
C PRO A 157 5.22 -2.45 -3.30
N GLY A 158 4.76 -1.23 -2.99
CA GLY A 158 3.79 -0.96 -1.94
C GLY A 158 4.38 -1.01 -0.53
N ILE A 159 3.62 -1.59 0.42
CA ILE A 159 3.94 -1.60 1.84
C ILE A 159 4.28 -2.99 2.37
N ASP A 160 4.97 -2.99 3.53
CA ASP A 160 5.01 -4.07 4.50
C ASP A 160 4.58 -3.58 5.88
N TYR A 161 4.46 -4.50 6.84
CA TYR A 161 4.11 -4.19 8.22
C TYR A 161 5.34 -4.19 9.12
N ASP A 162 5.34 -3.27 10.09
CA ASP A 162 6.31 -3.16 11.16
C ASP A 162 5.68 -3.62 12.48
N TYR A 163 5.71 -4.92 12.72
CA TYR A 163 5.15 -5.52 13.93
C TYR A 163 5.95 -5.16 15.19
N GLY A 164 7.24 -4.82 15.05
CA GLY A 164 8.05 -4.35 16.17
C GLY A 164 7.50 -3.06 16.78
N ALA A 165 6.81 -2.24 16.01
CA ALA A 165 6.19 -1.01 16.49
C ALA A 165 5.02 -1.22 17.47
N ILE A 166 4.52 -2.45 17.59
CA ILE A 166 3.48 -2.86 18.56
C ILE A 166 3.98 -3.97 19.50
N GLY A 167 5.29 -4.04 19.73
CA GLY A 167 5.92 -4.96 20.67
C GLY A 167 6.08 -6.41 20.18
N VAL A 168 5.75 -6.72 18.92
CA VAL A 168 5.84 -8.08 18.37
C VAL A 168 7.17 -8.27 17.63
N HIS A 169 8.17 -8.75 18.35
CA HIS A 169 9.54 -8.94 17.84
C HIS A 169 9.81 -10.39 17.43
N ASP A 170 9.17 -11.36 18.10
CA ASP A 170 9.32 -12.78 17.81
C ASP A 170 8.73 -13.16 16.46
N HIS A 171 9.43 -14.04 15.73
CA HIS A 171 9.04 -14.43 14.37
C HIS A 171 7.77 -15.29 14.35
N GLU A 172 7.65 -16.24 15.28
CA GLU A 172 6.52 -17.15 15.35
C GLU A 172 5.26 -16.40 15.81
N GLN A 173 5.39 -15.54 16.82
CA GLN A 173 4.32 -14.65 17.27
C GLN A 173 3.82 -13.76 16.13
N ARG A 174 4.73 -13.13 15.39
CA ARG A 174 4.38 -12.32 14.24
C ARG A 174 3.65 -13.10 13.16
N HIS A 175 4.13 -14.31 12.82
CA HIS A 175 3.48 -15.16 11.84
C HIS A 175 2.08 -15.61 12.30
N THR A 176 1.92 -15.90 13.58
CA THR A 176 0.63 -16.22 14.18
C THR A 176 -0.31 -15.00 14.13
N LEU A 177 0.17 -13.82 14.46
CA LEU A 177 -0.59 -12.58 14.38
C LEU A 177 -1.09 -12.31 12.96
N MET A 178 -0.21 -12.40 11.96
CA MET A 178 -0.56 -12.23 10.55
C MET A 178 -1.64 -13.20 10.08
N LYS A 179 -1.63 -14.44 10.58
CA LYS A 179 -2.62 -15.46 10.19
C LYS A 179 -3.94 -15.30 10.93
N ARG A 180 -3.88 -15.05 12.24
CA ARG A 180 -5.08 -15.05 13.09
C ARG A 180 -5.80 -13.70 13.10
N TYR A 181 -5.05 -12.58 13.06
CA TYR A 181 -5.58 -11.23 13.20
C TYR A 181 -5.06 -10.29 12.10
N PRO A 182 -5.24 -10.67 10.81
CA PRO A 182 -4.64 -9.94 9.70
C PRO A 182 -5.15 -8.50 9.63
N ALA A 183 -4.24 -7.58 9.35
CA ALA A 183 -4.55 -6.17 9.15
C ALA A 183 -5.43 -5.91 7.90
N ALA A 184 -5.28 -6.75 6.88
CA ALA A 184 -5.96 -6.65 5.59
C ALA A 184 -5.81 -5.26 4.91
N PHE A 185 -4.56 -4.77 4.87
CA PHE A 185 -4.13 -3.62 4.08
C PHE A 185 -3.11 -4.00 3.00
N LYS A 186 -2.75 -5.28 2.92
CA LYS A 186 -2.05 -5.90 1.78
C LYS A 186 -3.03 -6.81 1.07
N PRO A 187 -3.25 -6.64 -0.25
CA PRO A 187 -4.26 -7.43 -0.97
C PRO A 187 -3.96 -8.93 -0.94
N GLY A 188 -4.98 -9.75 -0.88
CA GLY A 188 -4.89 -11.22 -0.95
C GLY A 188 -5.46 -11.94 0.26
N SER A 189 -4.76 -12.96 0.77
CA SER A 189 -5.23 -13.86 1.82
C SER A 189 -5.67 -13.17 3.12
N GLU A 190 -5.07 -12.03 3.45
CA GLU A 190 -5.45 -11.25 4.64
C GLU A 190 -6.93 -10.80 4.55
N HIS A 191 -7.36 -10.33 3.38
CA HIS A 191 -8.73 -9.91 3.17
C HIS A 191 -9.71 -11.09 3.20
N ILE A 192 -9.35 -12.24 2.61
CA ILE A 192 -10.17 -13.46 2.63
C ILE A 192 -10.37 -13.93 4.08
N THR A 193 -9.29 -13.93 4.87
CA THR A 193 -9.35 -14.29 6.29
C THR A 193 -10.26 -13.31 7.05
N LEU A 194 -10.07 -12.01 6.87
CA LEU A 194 -10.89 -11.01 7.56
C LEU A 194 -12.37 -11.10 7.17
N LYS A 195 -12.66 -11.31 5.88
CA LYS A 195 -14.04 -11.52 5.40
C LYS A 195 -14.72 -12.67 6.13
N LYS A 196 -14.04 -13.82 6.19
CA LYS A 196 -14.56 -15.00 6.89
C LYS A 196 -14.81 -14.71 8.37
N LYS A 197 -13.90 -14.01 9.04
CA LYS A 197 -14.05 -13.63 10.46
C LYS A 197 -15.31 -12.78 10.67
N ILE A 198 -15.53 -11.75 9.84
CA ILE A 198 -16.71 -10.89 9.91
C ILE A 198 -18.00 -11.67 9.65
N GLU A 199 -17.98 -12.61 8.71
CA GLU A 199 -19.15 -13.43 8.36
C GLU A 199 -19.56 -14.41 9.45
N THR A 200 -18.58 -14.93 10.20
CA THR A 200 -18.77 -15.95 11.22
C THR A 200 -18.71 -15.41 12.66
N PHE A 201 -18.58 -14.07 12.83
CA PHE A 201 -18.58 -13.49 14.18
C PHE A 201 -19.98 -13.48 14.77
N GLU A 202 -20.13 -14.03 15.96
CA GLU A 202 -21.45 -14.27 16.56
C GLU A 202 -21.77 -13.31 17.72
N LYS A 203 -20.74 -12.87 18.48
CA LYS A 203 -20.92 -12.00 19.66
C LYS A 203 -19.60 -11.46 20.19
N GLY A 204 -19.68 -10.39 20.99
CA GLY A 204 -18.56 -9.88 21.79
C GLY A 204 -17.85 -8.68 21.14
N LEU A 205 -16.56 -8.54 21.40
CA LEU A 205 -15.75 -7.41 20.94
C LEU A 205 -14.88 -7.80 19.73
N PHE A 206 -15.06 -7.08 18.62
CA PHE A 206 -14.21 -7.19 17.44
C PHE A 206 -13.23 -6.02 17.44
N LEU A 207 -11.94 -6.27 17.72
CA LEU A 207 -10.93 -5.24 17.82
C LEU A 207 -10.43 -4.81 16.44
N LEU A 208 -10.35 -3.49 16.22
CA LEU A 208 -9.59 -2.86 15.15
C LEU A 208 -8.58 -1.87 15.73
N THR A 209 -7.46 -1.65 15.05
CA THR A 209 -6.45 -0.70 15.48
C THR A 209 -6.09 0.29 14.38
N VAL A 210 -5.81 1.54 14.75
CA VAL A 210 -5.27 2.58 13.87
C VAL A 210 -3.81 2.80 14.23
N PRO A 211 -2.87 2.57 13.29
CA PRO A 211 -1.45 2.67 13.59
C PRO A 211 -0.94 4.12 13.59
N SER A 212 0.27 4.31 14.16
CA SER A 212 1.02 5.56 14.06
C SER A 212 1.56 5.83 12.65
N GLY A 213 1.93 7.07 12.39
CA GLY A 213 2.63 7.51 11.18
C GLY A 213 1.71 7.76 9.97
N ASN A 214 2.31 7.83 8.79
CA ASN A 214 1.60 8.00 7.53
C ASN A 214 1.26 6.61 6.95
N TYR A 215 0.19 6.00 7.44
CA TYR A 215 -0.23 4.66 7.02
C TYR A 215 -1.06 4.67 5.74
N ARG A 216 -1.20 3.50 5.12
CA ARG A 216 -1.98 3.34 3.89
C ARG A 216 -3.44 3.64 4.16
N CYS A 217 -4.01 4.58 3.38
CA CYS A 217 -5.41 4.97 3.41
C CYS A 217 -5.86 5.45 4.80
N LEU A 218 -5.49 6.69 5.17
CA LEU A 218 -5.78 7.26 6.49
C LEU A 218 -7.24 7.10 6.95
N PRO A 219 -8.29 7.24 6.11
CA PRO A 219 -9.67 7.02 6.53
C PRO A 219 -10.10 5.55 6.58
N ALA A 220 -9.34 4.61 6.00
CA ALA A 220 -9.81 3.23 5.83
C ALA A 220 -10.06 2.45 7.13
N PRO A 221 -9.31 2.61 8.23
CA PRO A 221 -9.67 1.97 9.50
C PRO A 221 -11.04 2.39 10.01
N TYR A 222 -11.37 3.68 9.91
CA TYR A 222 -12.67 4.23 10.36
C TYR A 222 -13.82 3.80 9.45
N GLU A 223 -13.60 3.80 8.12
CA GLU A 223 -14.53 3.22 7.15
C GLU A 223 -14.78 1.74 7.44
N ARG A 224 -13.73 0.96 7.67
CA ARG A 224 -13.82 -0.47 8.03
C ARG A 224 -14.62 -0.67 9.31
N THR A 225 -14.44 0.20 10.30
CA THR A 225 -15.21 0.20 11.54
C THR A 225 -16.70 0.38 11.26
N CYS A 226 -17.09 1.38 10.46
CA CYS A 226 -18.46 1.57 10.01
C CYS A 226 -19.00 0.34 9.27
N MET A 227 -18.22 -0.22 8.35
CA MET A 227 -18.65 -1.34 7.53
C MET A 227 -18.85 -2.63 8.35
N ILE A 228 -17.97 -2.94 9.31
CA ILE A 228 -18.16 -4.09 10.21
C ILE A 228 -19.35 -3.85 11.15
N ALA A 229 -19.46 -2.67 11.74
CA ALA A 229 -20.61 -2.30 12.57
C ALA A 229 -21.94 -2.40 11.80
N SER A 230 -21.93 -2.04 10.50
CA SER A 230 -23.10 -2.21 9.63
C SER A 230 -23.52 -3.66 9.47
N VAL A 231 -22.54 -4.59 9.36
CA VAL A 231 -22.82 -6.04 9.31
C VAL A 231 -23.44 -6.51 10.62
N PHE A 232 -22.91 -6.10 11.77
CA PHE A 232 -23.45 -6.46 13.08
C PHE A 232 -24.85 -5.94 13.27
N LYS A 233 -25.10 -4.68 12.89
CA LYS A 233 -26.43 -4.05 12.96
C LYS A 233 -27.45 -4.75 12.07
N ARG A 234 -27.13 -4.99 10.79
CA ARG A 234 -28.01 -5.66 9.83
C ARG A 234 -28.38 -7.08 10.21
N LYS A 235 -27.37 -7.84 10.71
CA LYS A 235 -27.54 -9.22 11.16
C LYS A 235 -28.01 -9.35 12.62
N LYS A 236 -28.18 -8.22 13.34
CA LYS A 236 -28.56 -8.17 14.76
C LYS A 236 -27.61 -9.00 15.65
N ILE A 237 -26.32 -8.98 15.34
CA ILE A 237 -25.29 -9.66 16.11
C ILE A 237 -25.06 -8.86 17.41
N PRO A 238 -25.08 -9.49 18.59
CA PRO A 238 -24.80 -8.83 19.88
C PRO A 238 -23.30 -8.61 20.06
N ALA A 239 -22.75 -7.72 19.25
CA ALA A 239 -21.32 -7.45 19.16
C ALA A 239 -21.04 -5.95 18.97
N LYS A 240 -19.82 -5.54 19.35
CA LYS A 240 -19.27 -4.20 19.10
C LYS A 240 -17.94 -4.27 18.37
N VAL A 241 -17.65 -3.25 17.59
CA VAL A 241 -16.31 -2.95 17.10
C VAL A 241 -15.64 -2.05 18.11
N LEU A 242 -14.53 -2.52 18.70
CA LEU A 242 -13.64 -1.72 19.54
C LEU A 242 -12.54 -1.15 18.62
N LEU A 243 -12.54 0.14 18.41
CA LEU A 243 -11.54 0.83 17.61
C LEU A 243 -10.53 1.57 18.51
N LEU A 244 -9.30 1.05 18.57
CA LEU A 244 -8.19 1.71 19.28
C LEU A 244 -7.38 2.57 18.30
N ASP A 245 -7.31 3.86 18.56
CA ASP A 245 -6.64 4.81 17.68
C ASP A 245 -5.37 5.37 18.34
N HIS A 246 -4.23 5.25 17.65
CA HIS A 246 -2.98 5.85 18.11
C HIS A 246 -3.06 7.38 18.19
N THR A 247 -3.89 8.02 17.40
CA THR A 247 -4.02 9.47 17.37
C THR A 247 -5.01 9.99 18.42
N HIS A 248 -4.86 11.24 18.80
CA HIS A 248 -5.76 11.87 19.78
C HIS A 248 -7.17 12.12 19.23
N ASP A 249 -7.32 12.07 17.91
CA ASP A 249 -8.59 12.16 17.19
C ASP A 249 -8.43 11.65 15.76
N ILE A 250 -9.53 11.45 15.05
CA ILE A 250 -9.59 11.02 13.67
C ILE A 250 -8.90 12.04 12.75
N LYS A 251 -7.75 11.70 12.20
CA LYS A 251 -6.88 12.61 11.42
C LYS A 251 -7.55 13.25 10.21
N ILE A 252 -8.45 12.53 9.55
CA ILE A 252 -9.06 12.96 8.30
C ILE A 252 -10.52 12.57 8.27
N LYS A 253 -11.39 13.48 7.82
CA LYS A 253 -12.84 13.29 7.78
C LYS A 253 -13.47 13.08 9.17
N GLY A 254 -12.83 13.56 10.26
CA GLY A 254 -13.27 13.31 11.64
C GLY A 254 -14.73 13.67 11.86
N VAL A 255 -15.18 14.84 11.43
CA VAL A 255 -16.59 15.26 11.56
C VAL A 255 -17.58 14.24 10.98
N GLY A 256 -17.29 13.72 9.78
CA GLY A 256 -18.17 12.74 9.13
C GLY A 256 -18.14 11.36 9.79
N PHE A 257 -16.99 10.91 10.28
CA PHE A 257 -16.88 9.62 10.98
C PHE A 257 -17.50 9.69 12.37
N HIS A 258 -17.27 10.76 13.15
CA HIS A 258 -17.93 10.94 14.45
C HIS A 258 -19.44 10.98 14.30
N ALA A 259 -19.97 11.73 13.32
CA ALA A 259 -21.39 11.73 13.04
C ALA A 259 -21.92 10.31 12.70
N ALA A 260 -21.17 9.52 11.91
CA ALA A 260 -21.58 8.15 11.62
C ALA A 260 -21.52 7.23 12.86
N PHE A 261 -20.50 7.36 13.69
CA PHE A 261 -20.37 6.58 14.93
C PHE A 261 -21.53 6.88 15.89
N ASP A 262 -21.83 8.15 16.11
CA ASP A 262 -22.85 8.60 17.08
C ASP A 262 -24.28 8.38 16.58
N GLU A 263 -24.54 8.64 15.31
CA GLU A 263 -25.90 8.59 14.76
C GLU A 263 -26.30 7.20 14.25
N LEU A 264 -25.35 6.46 13.63
CA LEU A 264 -25.66 5.18 12.97
C LEU A 264 -25.29 3.98 13.83
N TYR A 265 -24.19 4.07 14.61
CA TYR A 265 -23.55 2.91 15.22
C TYR A 265 -23.23 3.08 16.70
N LYS A 266 -23.91 3.98 17.42
CA LYS A 266 -23.69 4.24 18.85
C LYS A 266 -23.65 2.97 19.73
N ASP A 267 -24.48 1.98 19.40
CA ASP A 267 -24.55 0.72 20.15
C ASP A 267 -23.56 -0.34 19.64
N TYR A 268 -22.91 -0.10 18.49
CA TYR A 268 -22.07 -1.05 17.78
C TYR A 268 -20.60 -0.65 17.67
N ILE A 269 -20.25 0.59 17.98
CA ILE A 269 -18.88 1.09 17.95
C ILE A 269 -18.48 1.63 19.31
N GLU A 270 -17.29 1.27 19.75
CA GLU A 270 -16.58 1.89 20.86
C GLU A 270 -15.25 2.42 20.33
N TYR A 271 -15.08 3.74 20.37
CA TYR A 271 -13.90 4.43 19.86
C TYR A 271 -13.05 4.96 21.02
N ILE A 272 -11.78 4.54 21.07
CA ILE A 272 -10.84 4.96 22.10
C ILE A 272 -9.60 5.58 21.41
N PRO A 273 -9.45 6.90 21.45
CA PRO A 273 -8.28 7.60 20.92
C PRO A 273 -7.09 7.56 21.88
N SER A 274 -5.92 7.96 21.39
CA SER A 274 -4.66 8.10 22.14
C SER A 274 -4.10 6.79 22.70
N VAL A 275 -4.37 5.65 22.05
CA VAL A 275 -3.87 4.33 22.46
C VAL A 275 -2.63 3.96 21.66
N SER A 276 -1.47 3.95 22.32
CA SER A 276 -0.19 3.57 21.73
C SER A 276 0.16 2.13 22.09
N LEU A 277 -0.19 1.19 21.23
CA LEU A 277 0.04 -0.23 21.49
C LEU A 277 1.53 -0.56 21.66
N ILE A 278 1.86 -1.27 22.72
CA ILE A 278 3.23 -1.72 23.04
C ILE A 278 3.32 -3.24 23.16
N ASN A 279 2.19 -3.94 23.28
CA ASN A 279 2.17 -5.39 23.40
C ASN A 279 0.91 -6.01 22.79
N VAL A 280 1.06 -7.24 22.31
CA VAL A 280 -0.03 -8.11 21.82
C VAL A 280 0.13 -9.48 22.45
N ASP A 281 -0.82 -9.89 23.27
CA ASP A 281 -0.88 -11.22 23.88
C ASP A 281 -1.91 -12.08 23.15
N LEU A 282 -1.39 -13.04 22.37
CA LEU A 282 -2.22 -13.89 21.51
C LEU A 282 -2.97 -14.98 22.31
N ASP A 283 -2.45 -15.39 23.46
CA ASP A 283 -3.04 -16.44 24.29
C ASP A 283 -4.20 -15.87 25.13
N ARG A 284 -4.00 -14.65 25.67
CA ARG A 284 -5.02 -13.94 26.44
C ARG A 284 -6.00 -13.18 25.55
N LYS A 285 -5.75 -13.09 24.25
CA LYS A 285 -6.49 -12.28 23.30
C LYS A 285 -6.62 -10.82 23.79
N SER A 286 -5.49 -10.20 24.06
CA SER A 286 -5.43 -8.82 24.50
C SER A 286 -4.36 -8.04 23.80
N VAL A 287 -4.55 -6.72 23.76
CA VAL A 287 -3.53 -5.74 23.40
C VAL A 287 -3.40 -4.75 24.55
N SER A 288 -2.22 -4.16 24.73
CA SER A 288 -2.03 -3.16 25.78
C SER A 288 -1.17 -1.99 25.32
N ASP A 289 -1.41 -0.84 25.93
CA ASP A 289 -0.50 0.30 25.96
C ASP A 289 0.22 0.38 27.32
N GLU A 290 0.75 1.52 27.70
CA GLU A 290 1.45 1.71 28.99
C GLU A 290 0.49 1.72 30.20
N PHE A 291 -0.80 1.93 29.99
CA PHE A 291 -1.77 2.20 31.04
C PHE A 291 -2.84 1.11 31.17
N ASP A 292 -3.34 0.63 30.02
CA ASP A 292 -4.53 -0.21 29.95
C ASP A 292 -4.30 -1.48 29.12
N GLU A 293 -5.08 -2.51 29.43
CA GLU A 293 -5.18 -3.76 28.68
C GLU A 293 -6.59 -3.92 28.11
N TYR A 294 -6.69 -4.17 26.80
CA TYR A 294 -7.92 -4.29 26.05
C TYR A 294 -8.11 -5.73 25.58
N GLN A 295 -9.13 -6.39 26.12
CA GLN A 295 -9.52 -7.76 25.73
C GLN A 295 -10.36 -7.73 24.45
N PHE A 296 -10.31 -8.79 23.65
CA PHE A 296 -11.15 -8.95 22.47
C PHE A 296 -11.52 -10.43 22.24
N ASP A 297 -12.63 -10.65 21.53
CA ASP A 297 -13.03 -11.99 21.09
C ASP A 297 -12.41 -12.33 19.75
N ASP A 298 -12.37 -11.37 18.82
CA ASP A 298 -11.65 -11.46 17.55
C ASP A 298 -11.10 -10.08 17.13
N ALA A 299 -10.19 -10.05 16.14
CA ALA A 299 -9.50 -8.82 15.79
C ALA A 299 -9.01 -8.76 14.34
N ALA A 300 -8.76 -7.54 13.87
CA ALA A 300 -7.84 -7.24 12.77
C ALA A 300 -6.87 -6.14 13.26
N ILE A 301 -5.63 -6.53 13.53
CA ILE A 301 -4.62 -5.66 14.14
C ILE A 301 -3.76 -5.05 13.04
N TYR A 302 -3.84 -3.72 12.91
CA TYR A 302 -3.10 -2.94 11.93
C TYR A 302 -1.87 -2.32 12.58
N PRO A 303 -0.68 -2.92 12.42
CA PRO A 303 0.56 -2.34 12.95
C PRO A 303 1.01 -1.16 12.07
N ARG A 304 1.99 -0.40 12.56
CA ARG A 304 2.66 0.60 11.73
C ARG A 304 3.10 -0.02 10.42
N ILE A 305 2.91 0.71 9.33
CA ILE A 305 3.43 0.29 8.03
C ILE A 305 4.87 0.77 7.83
N ARG A 306 5.54 0.10 6.91
CA ARG A 306 6.81 0.51 6.34
C ARG A 306 6.76 0.35 4.81
N ALA A 307 7.72 0.93 4.09
CA ALA A 307 7.91 0.59 2.69
C ALA A 307 8.21 -0.91 2.54
N ALA A 308 7.84 -1.47 1.38
CA ALA A 308 8.15 -2.85 1.06
C ALA A 308 9.64 -3.15 1.30
N ARG A 309 9.96 -4.33 1.87
CA ARG A 309 11.32 -4.72 2.26
C ARG A 309 12.33 -4.66 1.11
N LEU A 310 11.86 -4.77 -0.12
CA LEU A 310 12.71 -4.60 -1.30
C LEU A 310 13.44 -3.24 -1.30
N ILE A 311 12.80 -2.16 -0.82
CA ILE A 311 13.41 -0.82 -0.74
C ILE A 311 14.63 -0.81 0.18
N GLU A 312 14.50 -1.45 1.35
CA GLU A 312 15.61 -1.58 2.30
C GLU A 312 16.70 -2.53 1.76
N HIS A 313 16.28 -3.64 1.16
CA HIS A 313 17.19 -4.60 0.54
C HIS A 313 18.05 -3.95 -0.56
N LEU A 314 17.49 -3.05 -1.34
CA LEU A 314 18.20 -2.32 -2.40
C LEU A 314 19.03 -1.13 -1.88
N GLY A 315 19.03 -0.85 -0.57
CA GLY A 315 19.76 0.27 0.02
C GLY A 315 19.20 1.65 -0.35
N LEU A 316 17.90 1.74 -0.64
CA LEU A 316 17.25 2.97 -1.12
C LEU A 316 16.55 3.76 -0.02
N VAL A 317 16.67 3.36 1.23
CA VAL A 317 15.96 3.95 2.36
C VAL A 317 16.40 5.39 2.61
N GLN A 318 15.44 6.26 2.92
CA GLN A 318 15.67 7.58 3.51
C GLN A 318 16.03 7.39 4.99
N ASP A 319 17.23 7.79 5.40
CA ASP A 319 17.73 7.55 6.77
C ASP A 319 16.81 8.12 7.86
N SER A 320 16.17 9.27 7.59
CA SER A 320 15.24 9.91 8.52
C SER A 320 13.84 9.31 8.52
N SER A 321 13.53 8.35 7.63
CA SER A 321 12.21 7.75 7.56
C SER A 321 12.05 6.61 8.57
N PRO A 322 11.19 6.74 9.60
CA PRO A 322 10.90 5.65 10.52
C PRO A 322 10.16 4.50 9.84
N GLN A 323 9.55 4.77 8.68
CA GLN A 323 8.81 3.79 7.87
C GLN A 323 9.67 3.17 6.76
N LYS A 324 10.99 3.42 6.76
CA LYS A 324 11.94 2.85 5.80
C LYS A 324 11.59 3.13 4.33
N GLU A 325 11.08 4.31 4.06
CA GLU A 325 10.67 4.76 2.73
C GLU A 325 11.87 5.14 1.87
N ALA A 326 11.70 5.02 0.56
CA ALA A 326 12.76 5.30 -0.39
C ALA A 326 13.07 6.80 -0.48
N ARG A 327 14.36 7.15 -0.46
CA ARG A 327 14.85 8.50 -0.71
C ARG A 327 14.77 8.84 -2.20
N ILE A 328 13.95 9.81 -2.54
CA ILE A 328 13.72 10.23 -3.93
C ILE A 328 13.80 11.75 -4.10
N ASP A 329 14.01 12.17 -5.34
CA ASP A 329 13.73 13.53 -5.76
C ASP A 329 12.21 13.78 -5.74
N MET A 330 11.76 14.72 -4.92
CA MET A 330 10.33 14.96 -4.69
C MET A 330 9.58 15.52 -5.91
N HIS A 331 10.32 16.06 -6.88
CA HIS A 331 9.72 16.64 -8.09
C HIS A 331 9.67 15.65 -9.26
N ARG A 332 10.49 14.60 -9.25
CA ARG A 332 10.65 13.68 -10.38
C ARG A 332 10.48 12.21 -10.01
N ASN A 333 10.37 11.88 -8.72
CA ASN A 333 10.24 10.52 -8.19
C ASN A 333 11.40 9.56 -8.52
N HIS A 334 12.51 10.04 -9.08
CA HIS A 334 13.68 9.19 -9.23
C HIS A 334 14.55 9.19 -7.97
N ILE A 335 15.35 8.15 -7.77
CA ILE A 335 16.35 8.13 -6.70
C ILE A 335 17.46 9.16 -6.99
N HIS A 336 18.10 9.69 -5.94
CA HIS A 336 19.00 10.84 -6.10
C HIS A 336 20.22 10.56 -6.99
N ASP A 337 20.77 9.35 -6.89
CA ASP A 337 21.99 8.94 -7.58
C ASP A 337 21.73 8.24 -8.93
N ASP A 338 20.45 8.01 -9.30
CA ASP A 338 20.10 7.36 -10.55
C ASP A 338 18.78 7.84 -11.13
N ARG A 339 18.87 8.68 -12.16
CA ARG A 339 17.72 9.24 -12.84
C ARG A 339 16.92 8.25 -13.71
N ARG A 340 17.34 7.00 -13.81
CA ARG A 340 16.63 5.93 -14.53
C ARG A 340 15.86 4.98 -13.60
N VAL A 341 15.99 5.16 -12.28
CA VAL A 341 15.29 4.39 -11.27
C VAL A 341 14.30 5.30 -10.55
N TYR A 342 13.03 4.95 -10.58
CA TYR A 342 11.92 5.70 -10.00
C TYR A 342 11.25 4.90 -8.89
N VAL A 343 10.73 5.59 -7.88
CA VAL A 343 9.89 4.97 -6.85
C VAL A 343 8.57 5.75 -6.77
N ILE A 344 7.45 5.03 -6.88
CA ILE A 344 6.10 5.61 -6.82
C ILE A 344 5.22 4.86 -5.81
N GLY A 345 4.11 5.49 -5.44
CA GLY A 345 3.14 4.92 -4.49
C GLY A 345 3.68 4.87 -3.07
N ASP A 346 3.26 3.87 -2.30
CA ASP A 346 3.40 3.88 -0.85
C ASP A 346 4.83 3.67 -0.32
N SER A 347 5.77 3.31 -1.18
CA SER A 347 7.17 3.07 -0.79
C SER A 347 8.06 4.30 -0.80
N ARG A 348 7.58 5.46 -1.25
CA ARG A 348 8.36 6.71 -1.36
C ARG A 348 8.23 7.61 -0.14
N SER A 349 9.24 8.46 0.12
CA SER A 349 9.34 9.35 1.30
C SER A 349 8.89 10.77 1.00
N THR A 350 7.67 10.98 0.51
CA THR A 350 7.18 12.33 0.15
C THR A 350 6.16 12.91 1.12
N GLY A 351 5.67 12.19 2.09
CA GLY A 351 4.57 12.62 2.94
C GLY A 351 3.18 12.68 2.26
N TYR A 352 3.09 12.44 0.95
CA TYR A 352 1.80 12.34 0.26
C TYR A 352 0.99 11.16 0.79
N SER A 353 -0.33 11.25 0.63
CA SER A 353 -1.24 10.15 0.98
C SER A 353 -0.80 8.82 0.35
N LYS A 354 -0.80 7.77 1.14
CA LYS A 354 -0.58 6.40 0.68
C LYS A 354 -1.92 5.80 0.27
N SER A 355 -2.34 6.11 -0.95
CA SER A 355 -3.63 5.69 -1.51
C SER A 355 -3.52 5.27 -2.97
N GLY A 356 -4.49 4.49 -3.46
CA GLY A 356 -4.57 4.11 -4.87
C GLY A 356 -4.66 5.33 -5.79
N SER A 357 -5.51 6.31 -5.45
CA SER A 357 -5.67 7.56 -6.20
C SER A 357 -4.35 8.33 -6.35
N THR A 358 -3.63 8.55 -5.24
CA THR A 358 -2.32 9.23 -5.28
C THR A 358 -1.31 8.43 -6.10
N ALA A 359 -1.27 7.11 -5.94
CA ALA A 359 -0.34 6.25 -6.68
C ALA A 359 -0.59 6.30 -8.20
N GLN A 360 -1.86 6.37 -8.64
CA GLN A 360 -2.20 6.55 -10.05
C GLN A 360 -1.82 7.94 -10.56
N ALA A 361 -2.11 8.99 -9.79
CA ALA A 361 -1.74 10.35 -10.17
C ALA A 361 -0.22 10.49 -10.32
N GLU A 362 0.57 9.95 -9.37
CA GLU A 362 2.03 9.87 -9.50
C GLU A 362 2.47 9.07 -10.74
N ALA A 363 1.83 7.94 -11.00
CA ALA A 363 2.15 7.08 -12.13
C ALA A 363 1.96 7.80 -13.47
N ARG A 364 0.84 8.53 -13.64
CA ARG A 364 0.59 9.36 -14.82
C ARG A 364 1.66 10.43 -15.01
N TYR A 365 2.01 11.12 -13.92
CA TYR A 365 3.04 12.14 -13.93
C TYR A 365 4.42 11.57 -14.26
N VAL A 366 4.85 10.52 -13.58
CA VAL A 366 6.18 9.90 -13.79
C VAL A 366 6.31 9.29 -15.18
N ALA A 367 5.24 8.74 -15.76
CA ALA A 367 5.25 8.30 -17.16
C ALA A 367 5.53 9.45 -18.12
N ARG A 368 4.99 10.66 -17.86
CA ARG A 368 5.32 11.87 -18.63
C ARG A 368 6.78 12.29 -18.44
N VAL A 369 7.28 12.24 -17.21
CA VAL A 369 8.69 12.56 -16.90
C VAL A 369 9.64 11.62 -17.66
N ILE A 370 9.38 10.32 -17.66
CA ILE A 370 10.18 9.33 -18.40
C ILE A 370 10.11 9.59 -19.90
N ALA A 371 8.90 9.77 -20.45
CA ALA A 371 8.72 10.05 -21.87
C ALA A 371 9.36 11.39 -22.29
N GLY A 372 9.24 12.44 -21.47
CA GLY A 372 9.90 13.71 -21.68
C GLY A 372 11.42 13.57 -21.72
N ARG A 373 11.99 12.80 -20.79
CA ARG A 373 13.44 12.53 -20.76
C ARG A 373 13.94 11.81 -22.02
N ILE A 374 13.17 10.85 -22.53
CA ILE A 374 13.49 10.15 -23.78
C ILE A 374 13.47 11.11 -24.97
N LYS A 375 12.51 12.03 -24.98
CA LYS A 375 12.31 13.03 -26.06
C LYS A 375 13.13 14.31 -25.88
N GLY A 376 13.91 14.45 -24.80
CA GLY A 376 14.68 15.65 -24.48
C GLY A 376 13.80 16.85 -24.08
N VAL A 377 12.59 16.62 -23.57
CA VAL A 377 11.63 17.65 -23.12
C VAL A 377 11.53 17.64 -21.62
N GLU A 378 11.68 18.78 -20.98
CA GLU A 378 11.44 18.93 -19.55
C GLU A 378 9.95 19.00 -19.25
N ILE A 379 9.51 18.19 -18.29
CA ILE A 379 8.12 18.16 -17.83
C ILE A 379 8.03 18.97 -16.52
N PRO A 380 7.21 20.03 -16.45
CA PRO A 380 7.01 20.77 -15.21
C PRO A 380 6.40 19.88 -14.13
N TRP A 381 6.70 20.19 -12.87
CA TRP A 381 6.10 19.46 -11.76
C TRP A 381 4.59 19.65 -11.72
N GLU A 382 3.89 18.57 -11.48
CA GLU A 382 2.45 18.54 -11.32
C GLU A 382 2.09 17.81 -10.03
N SER A 383 1.21 18.42 -9.24
CA SER A 383 0.74 17.81 -8.00
C SER A 383 -0.02 16.52 -8.29
N PRO A 384 0.33 15.42 -7.61
CA PRO A 384 -0.58 14.29 -7.62
C PRO A 384 -1.89 14.67 -6.93
N ASP A 385 -3.01 14.33 -7.56
CA ASP A 385 -4.35 14.50 -6.99
C ASP A 385 -4.66 13.35 -6.05
N THR A 386 -5.39 13.65 -4.99
CA THR A 386 -5.95 12.65 -4.09
C THR A 386 -7.46 12.82 -4.03
N THR A 387 -8.18 11.81 -4.46
CA THR A 387 -9.64 11.70 -4.32
C THR A 387 -9.96 10.54 -3.40
N CYS A 388 -10.80 10.77 -2.41
CA CYS A 388 -11.09 9.78 -1.37
C CYS A 388 -12.55 9.83 -0.96
N TYR A 389 -13.28 8.79 -1.30
CA TYR A 389 -14.59 8.48 -0.73
C TYR A 389 -14.42 7.56 0.48
N SER A 390 -15.34 7.59 1.41
CA SER A 390 -15.44 6.62 2.51
C SER A 390 -16.89 6.28 2.77
N MET A 391 -17.24 5.02 2.61
CA MET A 391 -18.56 4.51 2.92
C MET A 391 -18.77 4.49 4.43
N VAL A 392 -19.82 5.12 4.91
CA VAL A 392 -20.14 5.19 6.34
C VAL A 392 -21.46 4.53 6.68
N ALA A 393 -22.36 4.34 5.71
CA ALA A 393 -23.58 3.57 5.88
C ALA A 393 -23.74 2.52 4.79
N ALA A 394 -24.39 1.41 5.08
CA ALA A 394 -24.58 0.29 4.18
C ALA A 394 -25.96 0.25 3.53
N GLU A 395 -27.00 0.65 4.27
CA GLU A 395 -28.40 0.61 3.83
C GLU A 395 -29.14 1.85 4.39
N PRO A 396 -29.35 2.90 3.54
CA PRO A 396 -28.78 3.05 2.19
C PRO A 396 -27.27 3.21 2.20
N MET A 397 -26.62 2.98 1.03
CA MET A 397 -25.18 3.21 0.91
C MET A 397 -24.88 4.70 0.88
N GLU A 398 -24.35 5.23 1.98
CA GLU A 398 -23.97 6.63 2.08
C GLU A 398 -22.48 6.77 2.33
N ALA A 399 -21.85 7.72 1.63
CA ALA A 399 -20.42 8.01 1.76
C ALA A 399 -20.17 9.47 2.14
N ILE A 400 -18.94 9.73 2.59
CA ILE A 400 -18.36 11.06 2.77
C ILE A 400 -17.17 11.22 1.84
N TYR A 401 -16.86 12.44 1.44
CA TYR A 401 -15.92 12.75 0.38
C TYR A 401 -14.85 13.77 0.79
N PHE A 402 -13.68 13.60 0.20
CA PHE A 402 -12.59 14.54 0.30
C PHE A 402 -11.69 14.46 -0.95
N GLY A 403 -11.31 15.63 -1.49
CA GLY A 403 -10.36 15.77 -2.57
C GLY A 403 -9.27 16.80 -2.22
N SER A 404 -8.01 16.52 -2.55
CA SER A 404 -6.90 17.43 -2.31
C SER A 404 -5.88 17.44 -3.43
N LYS A 405 -5.10 18.52 -3.48
CA LYS A 405 -3.84 18.64 -4.18
C LYS A 405 -2.73 18.96 -3.19
N TYR A 406 -1.51 18.59 -3.53
CA TYR A 406 -0.34 18.96 -2.75
C TYR A 406 0.26 20.24 -3.29
N LEU A 407 0.86 21.05 -2.41
CA LEU A 407 1.60 22.23 -2.81
C LEU A 407 3.00 21.84 -3.26
N HIS A 408 3.53 22.64 -4.16
CA HIS A 408 4.93 22.49 -4.56
C HIS A 408 5.83 22.64 -3.31
N PRO A 409 6.78 21.75 -3.04
CA PRO A 409 7.60 21.79 -1.84
C PRO A 409 8.30 23.13 -1.58
N GLN A 410 8.74 23.80 -2.64
CA GLN A 410 9.35 25.13 -2.55
C GLN A 410 8.36 26.27 -2.26
N SER A 411 7.07 26.04 -2.50
CA SER A 411 6.01 27.05 -2.30
C SER A 411 5.27 26.86 -0.99
N ALA A 412 5.55 25.79 -0.26
CA ALA A 412 4.82 25.45 0.97
C ALA A 412 4.88 26.56 2.03
N GLY A 413 6.05 27.20 2.21
CA GLY A 413 6.22 28.28 3.15
C GLY A 413 5.46 29.57 2.78
N THR A 414 5.38 29.91 1.50
CA THR A 414 4.68 31.11 1.01
C THR A 414 3.18 30.90 0.88
N ALA A 415 2.75 29.68 0.74
CA ALA A 415 1.34 29.34 0.62
C ALA A 415 0.58 29.45 1.94
N MET A 416 1.24 29.30 3.08
CA MET A 416 0.61 29.41 4.41
C MET A 416 0.08 30.80 4.73
N ASP A 417 0.62 31.83 4.09
CA ASP A 417 0.19 33.24 4.28
C ASP A 417 -0.95 33.66 3.34
N ASN A 418 -1.42 32.78 2.48
CA ASN A 418 -2.41 33.12 1.47
C ASN A 418 -3.82 32.69 1.91
N GLU A 419 -4.77 33.66 1.97
CA GLU A 419 -6.17 33.38 2.34
C GLU A 419 -6.85 32.26 1.52
N ARG A 420 -6.39 32.04 0.28
CA ARG A 420 -6.88 30.99 -0.62
C ARG A 420 -6.62 29.57 -0.08
N PHE A 421 -5.75 29.46 0.90
CA PHE A 421 -5.27 28.20 1.43
C PHE A 421 -5.44 28.09 2.96
N ARG A 422 -6.51 28.62 3.50
CA ARG A 422 -6.80 28.63 4.94
C ARG A 422 -6.94 27.24 5.58
N ASP A 423 -7.26 26.23 4.78
CA ASP A 423 -7.52 24.87 5.24
C ASP A 423 -6.32 23.96 4.96
N TYR A 424 -5.10 24.38 5.35
CA TYR A 424 -3.92 23.54 5.23
C TYR A 424 -3.81 22.52 6.32
N TRP A 425 -3.29 21.42 5.91
CA TRP A 425 -2.71 20.45 6.81
C TRP A 425 -1.26 20.17 6.36
N ILE A 426 -0.31 20.32 7.29
CA ILE A 426 1.10 19.99 7.08
C ILE A 426 1.36 18.70 7.82
N ASP A 427 1.70 17.64 7.08
CA ASP A 427 2.22 16.41 7.64
C ASP A 427 3.54 16.08 6.94
N SER A 428 4.55 15.75 7.74
CA SER A 428 5.87 15.35 7.24
C SER A 428 6.52 16.35 6.27
N GLY A 429 6.26 17.63 6.44
CA GLY A 429 6.85 18.71 5.63
C GLY A 429 6.19 18.93 4.25
N VAL A 430 5.06 18.30 3.99
CA VAL A 430 4.27 18.51 2.78
C VAL A 430 2.98 19.23 3.13
N ALA A 431 2.71 20.34 2.47
CA ALA A 431 1.46 21.07 2.63
C ALA A 431 0.40 20.56 1.66
N PHE A 432 -0.79 20.34 2.17
CA PHE A 432 -1.97 20.00 1.38
C PHE A 432 -2.83 21.24 1.18
N ALA A 433 -3.35 21.42 -0.02
CA ALA A 433 -4.46 22.31 -0.26
C ALA A 433 -5.74 21.48 -0.41
N TRP A 434 -6.71 21.72 0.44
CA TRP A 434 -8.03 21.14 0.28
C TRP A 434 -8.66 21.66 -1.02
N ARG A 435 -9.03 20.74 -1.88
CA ARG A 435 -9.68 21.08 -3.14
C ARG A 435 -11.19 21.12 -2.97
N ASP A 436 -11.71 20.11 -2.31
CA ASP A 436 -13.13 19.95 -2.03
C ASP A 436 -13.34 18.93 -0.90
N ARG A 437 -14.40 19.11 -0.12
CA ARG A 437 -14.77 18.16 0.94
C ARG A 437 -16.28 18.20 1.21
N ASN A 438 -16.87 17.03 1.38
CA ASN A 438 -18.24 16.90 1.87
C ASN A 438 -18.29 15.85 2.97
N MET A 439 -18.50 16.32 4.21
CA MET A 439 -18.58 15.48 5.41
C MET A 439 -20.00 15.08 5.75
N ASN A 440 -21.00 15.64 5.08
CA ASN A 440 -22.38 15.19 5.18
C ASN A 440 -22.52 13.95 4.30
N ARG A 441 -22.82 12.82 4.94
CA ARG A 441 -23.05 11.58 4.22
C ARG A 441 -24.25 11.67 3.29
N SER A 442 -24.18 11.06 2.13
CA SER A 442 -25.29 10.96 1.20
C SER A 442 -25.21 9.71 0.31
N GLU A 443 -26.35 9.28 -0.21
CA GLU A 443 -26.45 8.20 -1.20
C GLU A 443 -25.79 8.60 -2.52
N GLU A 444 -25.87 9.88 -2.89
CA GLU A 444 -25.21 10.41 -4.08
C GLU A 444 -23.70 10.17 -4.01
N LEU A 445 -23.05 10.52 -2.90
CA LEU A 445 -21.62 10.24 -2.67
C LEU A 445 -21.32 8.74 -2.63
N GLY A 446 -22.26 7.92 -2.15
CA GLY A 446 -22.16 6.46 -2.22
C GLY A 446 -22.11 5.93 -3.66
N GLN A 447 -22.96 6.45 -4.52
CA GLN A 447 -22.98 6.12 -5.95
C GLN A 447 -21.74 6.66 -6.68
N GLU A 448 -21.33 7.89 -6.38
CA GLU A 448 -20.10 8.46 -6.92
C GLU A 448 -18.85 7.62 -6.55
N MET A 449 -18.78 7.07 -5.33
CA MET A 449 -17.71 6.16 -4.92
C MET A 449 -17.61 4.92 -5.82
N ILE A 450 -18.75 4.33 -6.19
CA ILE A 450 -18.77 3.18 -7.11
C ILE A 450 -18.32 3.61 -8.51
N GLY A 451 -18.85 4.73 -9.02
CA GLY A 451 -18.43 5.28 -10.32
C GLY A 451 -16.93 5.63 -10.37
N TRP A 452 -16.40 6.20 -9.28
CA TRP A 452 -14.99 6.45 -9.12
C TRP A 452 -14.16 5.17 -9.22
N ALA A 453 -14.57 4.10 -8.52
CA ALA A 453 -13.87 2.82 -8.57
C ALA A 453 -13.83 2.24 -9.99
N LEU A 454 -14.98 2.22 -10.68
CA LEU A 454 -15.09 1.73 -12.06
C LEU A 454 -14.18 2.53 -13.02
N THR A 455 -14.17 3.85 -12.93
CA THR A 455 -13.32 4.71 -13.75
C THR A 455 -11.83 4.39 -13.55
N HIS A 456 -11.41 4.21 -12.31
CA HIS A 456 -10.02 3.88 -12.00
C HIS A 456 -9.63 2.45 -12.39
N TYR A 457 -10.57 1.49 -12.30
CA TYR A 457 -10.33 0.14 -12.80
C TYR A 457 -10.24 0.13 -14.32
N ALA A 458 -11.14 0.82 -15.01
CA ALA A 458 -11.07 0.97 -16.45
C ALA A 458 -9.74 1.60 -16.92
N GLU A 459 -9.22 2.60 -16.20
CA GLU A 459 -7.89 3.15 -16.49
C GLU A 459 -6.78 2.10 -16.41
N MET A 460 -6.84 1.16 -15.47
CA MET A 460 -5.79 0.14 -15.30
C MET A 460 -5.96 -1.06 -16.24
N PHE A 461 -7.18 -1.48 -16.52
CA PHE A 461 -7.46 -2.80 -17.11
C PHE A 461 -8.02 -2.73 -18.53
N GLU A 462 -8.72 -1.67 -18.91
CA GLU A 462 -9.32 -1.56 -20.23
C GLU A 462 -8.35 -0.92 -21.24
N SER A 463 -8.61 -1.13 -22.54
CA SER A 463 -7.77 -0.55 -23.59
C SER A 463 -7.94 0.99 -23.65
N ALA A 464 -6.90 1.67 -24.13
CA ALA A 464 -6.94 3.12 -24.29
C ALA A 464 -7.95 3.59 -25.37
N GLU A 465 -8.34 2.71 -26.29
CA GLU A 465 -9.31 3.00 -27.35
C GLU A 465 -10.71 3.26 -26.82
N MET A 466 -11.03 2.75 -25.62
CA MET A 466 -12.32 3.00 -24.96
C MET A 466 -12.46 4.41 -24.37
N PHE A 467 -11.37 5.20 -24.35
CA PHE A 467 -11.33 6.56 -23.79
C PHE A 467 -11.11 7.64 -24.88
N GLN A 468 -11.08 7.28 -26.15
CA GLN A 468 -11.08 8.16 -27.31
C GLN A 468 -12.49 8.33 -27.88
#